data_3a4734f64a1fe3162e934abe0b4c398b
#
_entry.id   3a4734f64a1fe3162e934abe0b4c398b
#
_cell.length_a   1.000
_cell.length_b   1.000
_cell.length_c   1.000
_cell.angle_alpha   90.00
_cell.angle_beta   90.00
_cell.angle_gamma   90.00
#
_symmetry.space_group_name_H-M   'P 1'
#
loop_
_entity.id
_entity.type
_entity.pdbx_description
1 polymer ?
#
loop_
_entity_poly.entity_id
_entity_poly.type
_entity_poly.pdbx_seq_one_letter_code
_entity_poly.pdbx_strand_id
1 'polypeptide(L)'
;MLTYAGAEYETRRYVDLLGDRLEGDFDGCNLSAYFEAGYDWYRSALWLLQPLASFQVSYLDLEGYTESGGTSALTFEDQDFESYKGSLGLRARRKLFDVAEAAGAVAELRARWLHEFGDRQSSVDAHFATNPAAAFTVSDNGIARDSAILGAGLDARLSRSTRLRLDYDIVLNPDKTDQVVSAAFEYRW
;
A
#
# COMPACT_ATOMS: atom_id res chain seq x y z
N MET A 1 10.09 9.86 3.19
CA MET A 1 8.79 10.01 3.89
C MET A 1 8.78 9.02 5.03
N LEU A 2 8.37 9.45 6.22
CA LEU A 2 8.18 8.59 7.38
C LEU A 2 6.71 8.68 7.78
N THR A 3 6.08 7.56 8.07
CA THR A 3 4.68 7.48 8.47
C THR A 3 4.57 6.61 9.72
N TYR A 4 3.82 7.09 10.69
CA TYR A 4 3.39 6.33 11.86
C TYR A 4 1.87 6.41 11.93
N ALA A 5 1.21 5.28 12.17
CA ALA A 5 -0.23 5.20 12.33
C ALA A 5 -0.56 4.19 13.43
N GLY A 6 -1.34 4.61 14.41
CA GLY A 6 -2.01 3.72 15.36
C GLY A 6 -3.47 3.57 14.96
N ALA A 7 -4.03 2.39 15.15
CA ALA A 7 -5.43 2.09 14.86
C ALA A 7 -5.99 1.11 15.89
N GLU A 8 -7.23 1.33 16.28
CA GLU A 8 -8.04 0.39 17.05
C GLU A 8 -8.86 -0.44 16.07
N TYR A 9 -8.89 -1.74 16.26
CA TYR A 9 -9.60 -2.69 15.42
C TYR A 9 -10.71 -3.37 16.22
N GLU A 10 -11.87 -3.50 15.61
CA GLU A 10 -12.99 -4.26 16.12
C GLU A 10 -13.29 -5.40 15.13
N THR A 11 -13.34 -6.64 15.62
CA THR A 11 -13.70 -7.81 14.83
C THR A 11 -15.02 -8.40 15.28
N ARG A 12 -15.80 -8.88 14.32
CA ARG A 12 -17.06 -9.58 14.59
C ARG A 12 -17.13 -10.85 13.75
N ARG A 13 -17.37 -11.97 14.42
CA ARG A 13 -17.49 -13.27 13.78
C ARG A 13 -18.77 -13.96 14.24
N TYR A 14 -19.45 -14.60 13.31
CA TYR A 14 -20.66 -15.36 13.60
C TYR A 14 -20.45 -16.83 13.26
N VAL A 15 -20.78 -17.72 14.20
CA VAL A 15 -20.68 -19.18 14.04
C VAL A 15 -22.07 -19.77 14.02
N ASP A 16 -22.63 -19.97 12.83
CA ASP A 16 -24.03 -20.41 12.59
C ASP A 16 -24.39 -21.69 13.34
N LEU A 17 -23.46 -22.66 13.36
CA LEU A 17 -23.70 -23.98 13.96
C LEU A 17 -23.95 -23.93 15.50
N LEU A 18 -23.32 -22.94 16.16
CA LEU A 18 -23.40 -22.76 17.61
C LEU A 18 -24.29 -21.59 18.00
N GLY A 19 -24.64 -20.73 17.04
CA GLY A 19 -25.37 -19.50 17.28
C GLY A 19 -24.52 -18.43 17.99
N ASP A 20 -23.18 -18.60 18.05
CA ASP A 20 -22.27 -17.70 18.74
C ASP A 20 -22.05 -16.43 17.92
N ARG A 21 -22.11 -15.27 18.59
CA ARG A 21 -21.65 -13.98 18.06
C ARG A 21 -20.41 -13.58 18.85
N LEU A 22 -19.30 -13.52 18.16
CA LEU A 22 -18.01 -13.29 18.75
C LEU A 22 -17.53 -11.90 18.38
N GLU A 23 -17.03 -11.18 19.37
CA GLU A 23 -16.48 -9.84 19.22
C GLU A 23 -15.10 -9.80 19.85
N GLY A 24 -14.18 -9.06 19.25
CA GLY A 24 -12.83 -8.85 19.75
C GLY A 24 -12.31 -7.48 19.36
N ASP A 25 -11.63 -6.84 20.30
CA ASP A 25 -11.02 -5.52 20.12
C ASP A 25 -9.51 -5.65 20.32
N PHE A 26 -8.73 -4.98 19.49
CA PHE A 26 -7.28 -4.95 19.62
C PHE A 26 -6.68 -3.71 18.97
N ASP A 27 -5.50 -3.35 19.43
CA ASP A 27 -4.75 -2.22 18.92
C ASP A 27 -3.68 -2.68 17.93
N GLY A 28 -3.31 -1.79 17.03
CA GLY A 28 -2.21 -2.02 16.12
C GLY A 28 -1.47 -0.74 15.79
N CYS A 29 -0.17 -0.88 15.54
CA CYS A 29 0.63 0.23 15.07
C CYS A 29 1.38 -0.11 13.79
N ASN A 30 1.48 0.86 12.89
CA ASN A 30 2.23 0.75 11.64
C ASN A 30 3.30 1.83 11.59
N LEU A 31 4.53 1.43 11.36
CA LEU A 31 5.66 2.31 11.09
C LEU A 31 6.18 2.03 9.69
N SER A 32 6.23 3.05 8.83
CA SER A 32 6.74 2.91 7.47
C SER A 32 7.71 4.02 7.11
N ALA A 33 8.79 3.65 6.43
CA ALA A 33 9.74 4.58 5.83
C ALA A 33 9.85 4.33 4.33
N TYR A 34 9.78 5.40 3.55
CA TYR A 34 9.90 5.35 2.09
C TYR A 34 10.94 6.34 1.60
N PHE A 35 11.83 5.88 0.75
CA PHE A 35 12.84 6.66 0.05
C PHE A 35 12.73 6.42 -1.45
N GLU A 36 12.78 7.47 -2.27
CA GLU A 36 12.84 7.40 -3.72
C GLU A 36 13.93 8.36 -4.23
N ALA A 37 14.73 7.90 -5.18
CA ALA A 37 15.69 8.69 -5.91
C ALA A 37 15.46 8.56 -7.41
N GLY A 38 15.67 9.65 -8.14
CA GLY A 38 15.58 9.67 -9.59
C GLY A 38 16.67 10.53 -10.18
N TYR A 39 17.09 10.19 -11.40
CA TYR A 39 18.12 10.90 -12.12
C TYR A 39 17.61 11.36 -13.49
N ASP A 40 17.74 12.66 -13.80
CA ASP A 40 17.38 13.21 -15.11
C ASP A 40 18.37 12.72 -16.19
N TRP A 41 18.14 11.51 -16.70
CA TRP A 41 19.03 10.87 -17.68
C TRP A 41 18.98 11.55 -19.04
N TYR A 42 17.77 11.90 -19.52
CA TYR A 42 17.58 12.62 -20.76
C TYR A 42 16.61 13.77 -20.55
N ARG A 43 17.03 14.97 -20.95
CA ARG A 43 16.22 16.18 -20.83
C ARG A 43 16.28 17.00 -22.12
N SER A 44 15.13 17.32 -22.67
CA SER A 44 14.97 18.24 -23.79
C SER A 44 13.87 19.27 -23.50
N ALA A 45 13.57 20.15 -24.45
CA ALA A 45 12.49 21.11 -24.29
C ALA A 45 11.12 20.48 -24.04
N LEU A 46 10.88 19.30 -24.61
CA LEU A 46 9.59 18.60 -24.54
C LEU A 46 9.61 17.33 -23.69
N TRP A 47 10.75 16.68 -23.51
CA TRP A 47 10.84 15.37 -22.87
C TRP A 47 11.77 15.36 -21.68
N LEU A 48 11.40 14.59 -20.68
CA LEU A 48 12.25 14.18 -19.55
C LEU A 48 12.13 12.67 -19.39
N LEU A 49 13.27 11.97 -19.44
CA LEU A 49 13.37 10.55 -19.08
C LEU A 49 14.18 10.43 -17.79
N GLN A 50 13.62 9.71 -16.82
CA GLN A 50 14.16 9.63 -15.47
C GLN A 50 14.11 8.19 -14.95
N PRO A 51 15.25 7.48 -14.86
CA PRO A 51 15.34 6.27 -14.08
C PRO A 51 15.08 6.59 -12.60
N LEU A 52 14.40 5.67 -11.93
CA LEU A 52 13.97 5.78 -10.55
C LEU A 52 14.39 4.52 -9.78
N ALA A 53 14.75 4.71 -8.53
CA ALA A 53 14.91 3.63 -7.57
C ALA A 53 14.20 4.03 -6.29
N SER A 54 13.52 3.08 -5.63
CA SER A 54 12.93 3.33 -4.32
C SER A 54 13.16 2.15 -3.37
N PHE A 55 13.08 2.46 -2.09
CA PHE A 55 13.12 1.48 -1.03
C PHE A 55 12.10 1.85 0.04
N GLN A 56 11.34 0.86 0.49
CA GLN A 56 10.33 1.00 1.54
C GLN A 56 10.55 -0.06 2.61
N VAL A 57 10.47 0.35 3.85
CA VAL A 57 10.41 -0.53 5.01
C VAL A 57 9.08 -0.27 5.69
N SER A 58 8.37 -1.33 6.05
CA SER A 58 7.14 -1.25 6.82
C SER A 58 7.16 -2.29 7.93
N TYR A 59 6.77 -1.87 9.12
CA TYR A 59 6.59 -2.71 10.29
C TYR A 59 5.17 -2.51 10.80
N LEU A 60 4.41 -3.61 10.92
CA LEU A 60 3.07 -3.64 11.48
C LEU A 60 3.09 -4.55 12.69
N ASP A 61 2.66 -4.01 13.82
CA ASP A 61 2.48 -4.72 15.07
C ASP A 61 0.98 -4.72 15.41
N LEU A 62 0.46 -5.89 15.75
CA LEU A 62 -0.93 -6.09 16.15
C LEU A 62 -0.95 -6.79 17.50
N GLU A 63 -1.61 -6.18 18.48
CA GLU A 63 -1.76 -6.78 19.80
C GLU A 63 -2.66 -8.01 19.75
N GLY A 64 -2.29 -9.03 20.54
CA GLY A 64 -3.11 -10.21 20.72
C GLY A 64 -4.38 -9.88 21.46
N TYR A 65 -5.45 -10.64 21.16
CA TYR A 65 -6.74 -10.41 21.77
C TYR A 65 -7.52 -11.72 21.98
N THR A 66 -8.54 -11.65 22.82
CA THR A 66 -9.45 -12.77 23.04
C THR A 66 -10.86 -12.37 22.67
N GLU A 67 -11.49 -13.13 21.79
CA GLU A 67 -12.90 -12.97 21.45
C GLU A 67 -13.80 -13.23 22.66
N SER A 68 -14.91 -12.52 22.75
CA SER A 68 -15.97 -12.72 23.72
C SER A 68 -17.29 -13.04 23.02
N GLY A 69 -18.28 -13.60 23.74
CA GLY A 69 -19.65 -13.78 23.23
C GLY A 69 -20.06 -15.20 22.89
N GLY A 70 -19.20 -16.21 23.09
CA GLY A 70 -19.58 -17.61 22.86
C GLY A 70 -18.53 -18.63 23.25
N THR A 71 -18.88 -19.92 23.17
CA THR A 71 -18.00 -21.04 23.52
C THR A 71 -16.94 -21.34 22.48
N SER A 72 -17.12 -20.82 21.24
CA SER A 72 -16.18 -20.92 20.13
C SER A 72 -15.22 -19.73 20.03
N ALA A 73 -15.12 -18.91 21.10
CA ALA A 73 -14.21 -17.80 21.20
C ALA A 73 -12.74 -18.24 21.06
N LEU A 74 -11.97 -17.49 20.29
CA LEU A 74 -10.55 -17.70 20.06
C LEU A 74 -9.74 -16.64 20.80
N THR A 75 -8.56 -17.03 21.21
CA THR A 75 -7.48 -16.11 21.60
C THR A 75 -6.46 -16.10 20.50
N PHE A 76 -6.11 -14.91 20.03
CA PHE A 76 -5.06 -14.65 19.05
C PHE A 76 -3.83 -14.09 19.77
N GLU A 77 -2.66 -14.58 19.42
CA GLU A 77 -1.41 -14.08 19.97
C GLU A 77 -0.99 -12.78 19.24
N ASP A 78 -0.03 -12.06 19.86
CA ASP A 78 0.58 -10.88 19.23
C ASP A 78 1.16 -11.24 17.86
N GLN A 79 1.05 -10.33 16.91
CA GLN A 79 1.51 -10.54 15.53
C GLN A 79 2.33 -9.36 15.05
N ASP A 80 3.47 -9.65 14.46
CA ASP A 80 4.30 -8.67 13.80
C ASP A 80 4.54 -9.03 12.33
N PHE A 81 4.53 -8.02 11.48
CA PHE A 81 4.74 -8.18 10.05
C PHE A 81 5.77 -7.16 9.57
N GLU A 82 6.78 -7.67 8.89
CA GLU A 82 7.83 -6.85 8.29
C GLU A 82 7.79 -6.94 6.76
N SER A 83 8.00 -5.82 6.09
CA SER A 83 8.07 -5.75 4.64
C SER A 83 9.19 -4.83 4.20
N TYR A 84 10.03 -5.32 3.31
CA TYR A 84 11.18 -4.62 2.74
C TYR A 84 11.07 -4.61 1.22
N LYS A 85 10.55 -3.52 0.64
CA LYS A 85 10.29 -3.41 -0.80
C LYS A 85 11.31 -2.52 -1.48
N GLY A 86 11.96 -3.05 -2.50
CA GLY A 86 12.77 -2.27 -3.44
C GLY A 86 12.08 -2.13 -4.78
N SER A 87 12.26 -1.00 -5.45
CA SER A 87 11.79 -0.87 -6.84
C SER A 87 12.82 -0.20 -7.74
N LEU A 88 12.79 -0.61 -9.01
CA LEU A 88 13.51 0.03 -10.10
C LEU A 88 12.52 0.40 -11.19
N GLY A 89 12.67 1.56 -11.80
CA GLY A 89 11.71 2.00 -12.80
C GLY A 89 12.21 3.09 -13.71
N LEU A 90 11.36 3.45 -14.66
CA LEU A 90 11.54 4.53 -15.60
C LEU A 90 10.29 5.40 -15.61
N ARG A 91 10.50 6.71 -15.55
CA ARG A 91 9.48 7.74 -15.73
C ARG A 91 9.79 8.51 -17.00
N ALA A 92 8.81 8.63 -17.91
CA ALA A 92 8.86 9.48 -19.08
C ALA A 92 7.81 10.58 -18.95
N ARG A 93 8.25 11.83 -19.04
CA ARG A 93 7.36 13.00 -19.01
C ARG A 93 7.45 13.74 -20.32
N ARG A 94 6.30 14.13 -20.85
CA ARG A 94 6.21 14.94 -22.06
C ARG A 94 5.42 16.20 -21.80
N LYS A 95 6.03 17.36 -22.06
CA LYS A 95 5.32 18.63 -22.11
C LYS A 95 4.42 18.64 -23.35
N LEU A 96 3.11 18.74 -23.15
CA LEU A 96 2.12 18.80 -24.23
C LEU A 96 1.99 20.22 -24.77
N PHE A 97 1.85 21.19 -23.87
CA PHE A 97 1.87 22.61 -24.18
C PHE A 97 2.26 23.42 -22.92
N ASP A 98 2.66 24.65 -23.14
CA ASP A 98 3.01 25.62 -22.09
C ASP A 98 2.74 27.02 -22.64
N VAL A 99 1.80 27.74 -22.05
CA VAL A 99 1.38 29.09 -22.47
C VAL A 99 1.84 30.07 -21.41
N ALA A 100 3.03 30.64 -21.59
CA ALA A 100 3.58 31.77 -20.85
C ALA A 100 3.20 31.81 -19.35
N GLU A 101 3.44 30.74 -18.65
CA GLU A 101 3.11 30.52 -17.21
C GLU A 101 1.60 30.56 -16.85
N ALA A 102 0.71 30.80 -17.81
CA ALA A 102 -0.73 30.90 -17.56
C ALA A 102 -1.39 29.52 -17.56
N ALA A 103 -1.02 28.66 -18.50
CA ALA A 103 -1.57 27.31 -18.62
C ALA A 103 -0.51 26.34 -19.16
N GLY A 104 -0.64 25.06 -18.88
CA GLY A 104 0.29 24.06 -19.38
C GLY A 104 -0.16 22.65 -19.03
N ALA A 105 0.32 21.67 -19.80
CA ALA A 105 0.06 20.28 -19.47
C ALA A 105 1.30 19.41 -19.72
N VAL A 106 1.48 18.43 -18.83
CA VAL A 106 2.53 17.42 -18.90
C VAL A 106 1.88 16.05 -18.78
N ALA A 107 2.08 15.21 -19.78
CA ALA A 107 1.75 13.80 -19.69
C ALA A 107 2.93 13.03 -19.07
N GLU A 108 2.62 12.02 -18.28
CA GLU A 108 3.58 11.13 -17.65
C GLU A 108 3.23 9.67 -17.94
N LEU A 109 4.24 8.87 -18.25
CA LEU A 109 4.17 7.42 -18.26
C LEU A 109 5.23 6.88 -17.30
N ARG A 110 4.91 5.84 -16.56
CA ARG A 110 5.83 5.19 -15.63
C ARG A 110 5.70 3.68 -15.70
N ALA A 111 6.85 3.02 -15.58
CA ALA A 111 6.93 1.58 -15.42
C ALA A 111 7.91 1.29 -14.31
N ARG A 112 7.55 0.41 -13.37
CA ARG A 112 8.39 0.00 -12.23
C ARG A 112 8.30 -1.50 -12.05
N TRP A 113 9.40 -2.12 -11.71
CA TRP A 113 9.48 -3.44 -11.12
C TRP A 113 9.69 -3.26 -9.63
N LEU A 114 8.89 -3.95 -8.82
CA LEU A 114 8.92 -3.94 -7.37
C LEU A 114 9.22 -5.35 -6.89
N HIS A 115 10.16 -5.47 -5.94
CA HIS A 115 10.55 -6.73 -5.33
C HIS A 115 10.42 -6.67 -3.82
N GLU A 116 9.78 -7.70 -3.23
CA GLU A 116 9.68 -7.90 -1.78
C GLU A 116 10.86 -8.76 -1.31
N PHE A 117 11.69 -8.22 -0.42
CA PHE A 117 12.85 -8.90 0.17
C PHE A 117 12.52 -9.59 1.50
N GLY A 118 11.43 -9.17 2.16
CA GLY A 118 10.98 -9.70 3.44
C GLY A 118 10.30 -11.07 3.32
N ASP A 119 9.87 -11.57 4.45
CA ASP A 119 9.05 -12.77 4.50
C ASP A 119 7.69 -12.51 3.87
N ARG A 120 7.24 -13.50 3.08
CA ARG A 120 6.00 -13.39 2.33
C ARG A 120 4.81 -14.03 3.03
N GLN A 121 5.10 -14.98 3.91
CA GLN A 121 4.06 -15.73 4.62
C GLN A 121 3.71 -15.02 5.92
N SER A 122 2.43 -14.77 6.08
CA SER A 122 1.85 -14.39 7.35
C SER A 122 1.30 -15.62 8.03
N SER A 123 1.59 -15.79 9.29
CA SER A 123 0.96 -16.81 10.13
C SER A 123 0.33 -16.17 11.35
N VAL A 124 -0.84 -16.68 11.70
CA VAL A 124 -1.61 -16.24 12.86
C VAL A 124 -1.76 -17.44 13.77
N ASP A 125 -1.22 -17.34 14.99
CA ASP A 125 -1.37 -18.36 16.01
C ASP A 125 -2.61 -18.06 16.84
N ALA A 126 -3.46 -19.08 17.00
CA ALA A 126 -4.69 -18.97 17.76
C ALA A 126 -5.01 -20.26 18.52
N HIS A 127 -5.75 -20.12 19.59
CA HIS A 127 -6.28 -21.25 20.34
C HIS A 127 -7.70 -20.94 20.85
N PHE A 128 -8.45 -21.99 21.20
CA PHE A 128 -9.76 -21.76 21.80
C PHE A 128 -9.60 -21.16 23.21
N ALA A 129 -10.29 -20.06 23.49
CA ALA A 129 -10.26 -19.40 24.80
C ALA A 129 -10.60 -20.34 25.96
N THR A 130 -11.46 -21.32 25.70
CA THR A 130 -11.87 -22.36 26.70
C THR A 130 -10.92 -23.55 26.75
N ASN A 131 -10.01 -23.72 25.77
CA ASN A 131 -9.08 -24.84 25.71
C ASN A 131 -7.75 -24.43 25.05
N PRO A 132 -6.81 -23.84 25.80
CA PRO A 132 -5.52 -23.40 25.26
C PRO A 132 -4.66 -24.52 24.65
N ALA A 133 -4.92 -25.79 25.01
CA ALA A 133 -4.19 -26.91 24.41
C ALA A 133 -4.61 -27.23 22.98
N ALA A 134 -5.72 -26.69 22.50
CA ALA A 134 -6.18 -26.81 21.13
C ALA A 134 -5.71 -25.59 20.31
N ALA A 135 -4.38 -25.39 20.24
CA ALA A 135 -3.75 -24.35 19.43
C ALA A 135 -3.65 -24.78 17.95
N PHE A 136 -3.74 -23.82 17.06
CA PHE A 136 -3.57 -24.00 15.62
C PHE A 136 -2.97 -22.74 15.00
N THR A 137 -2.26 -22.92 13.90
CA THR A 137 -1.69 -21.82 13.11
C THR A 137 -2.42 -21.73 11.78
N VAL A 138 -2.88 -20.55 11.43
CA VAL A 138 -3.40 -20.24 10.10
C VAL A 138 -2.32 -19.51 9.34
N SER A 139 -1.87 -20.08 8.22
CA SER A 139 -0.88 -19.44 7.37
C SER A 139 -1.52 -19.03 6.04
N ASP A 140 -1.14 -17.87 5.56
CA ASP A 140 -1.46 -17.37 4.23
C ASP A 140 -0.51 -18.00 3.18
N ASN A 141 -0.93 -18.04 1.93
CA ASN A 141 -0.09 -18.43 0.78
C ASN A 141 1.02 -17.41 0.46
N GLY A 142 1.05 -16.31 1.19
CA GLY A 142 2.01 -15.23 1.05
C GLY A 142 1.71 -14.29 -0.11
N ILE A 143 2.34 -13.14 -0.08
CA ILE A 143 2.29 -12.15 -1.15
C ILE A 143 3.25 -12.49 -2.28
N ALA A 144 2.92 -12.08 -3.50
CA ALA A 144 3.83 -12.20 -4.64
C ALA A 144 5.13 -11.42 -4.38
N ARG A 145 6.27 -12.06 -4.64
CA ARG A 145 7.59 -11.43 -4.44
C ARG A 145 7.85 -10.30 -5.44
N ASP A 146 7.40 -10.49 -6.67
CA ASP A 146 7.61 -9.56 -7.76
C ASP A 146 6.29 -8.97 -8.24
N SER A 147 6.30 -7.66 -8.50
CA SER A 147 5.18 -6.93 -9.07
C SER A 147 5.68 -5.96 -10.13
N ALA A 148 4.88 -5.74 -11.16
CA ALA A 148 5.07 -4.67 -12.13
C ALA A 148 4.02 -3.58 -11.91
N ILE A 149 4.45 -2.32 -11.90
CA ILE A 149 3.57 -1.16 -11.80
C ILE A 149 3.67 -0.39 -13.10
N LEU A 150 2.55 -0.26 -13.80
CA LEU A 150 2.43 0.57 -15.00
C LEU A 150 1.50 1.75 -14.69
N GLY A 151 1.93 2.96 -15.00
CA GLY A 151 1.16 4.15 -14.68
C GLY A 151 1.14 5.18 -15.79
N ALA A 152 0.05 5.93 -15.85
CA ALA A 152 -0.10 7.11 -16.68
C ALA A 152 -0.63 8.27 -15.84
N GLY A 153 -0.12 9.47 -16.09
CA GLY A 153 -0.51 10.69 -15.38
C GLY A 153 -0.68 11.86 -16.32
N LEU A 154 -1.52 12.79 -15.91
CA LEU A 154 -1.69 14.08 -16.53
C LEU A 154 -1.63 15.16 -15.45
N ASP A 155 -0.70 16.09 -15.59
CA ASP A 155 -0.55 17.25 -14.74
C ASP A 155 -0.87 18.49 -15.58
N ALA A 156 -1.99 19.13 -15.27
CA ALA A 156 -2.50 20.28 -16.02
C ALA A 156 -2.56 21.53 -15.12
N ARG A 157 -1.79 22.55 -15.46
CA ARG A 157 -1.96 23.90 -14.92
C ARG A 157 -3.00 24.62 -15.78
N LEU A 158 -4.18 24.85 -15.21
CA LEU A 158 -5.32 25.47 -15.90
C LEU A 158 -5.26 26.99 -15.85
N SER A 159 -4.62 27.55 -14.81
CA SER A 159 -4.36 28.98 -14.64
C SER A 159 -3.14 29.18 -13.74
N ARG A 160 -2.79 30.44 -13.43
CA ARG A 160 -1.72 30.75 -12.45
C ARG A 160 -2.00 30.23 -11.05
N SER A 161 -3.28 30.09 -10.71
CA SER A 161 -3.73 29.67 -9.37
C SER A 161 -4.33 28.27 -9.33
N THR A 162 -4.53 27.61 -10.48
CA THR A 162 -5.29 26.35 -10.54
C THR A 162 -4.49 25.26 -11.20
N ARG A 163 -4.34 24.10 -10.53
CA ARG A 163 -3.68 22.91 -11.04
C ARG A 163 -4.56 21.67 -10.81
N LEU A 164 -4.62 20.81 -11.80
CA LEU A 164 -5.28 19.50 -11.76
C LEU A 164 -4.24 18.43 -12.05
N ARG A 165 -4.25 17.38 -11.25
CA ARG A 165 -3.46 16.18 -11.50
C ARG A 165 -4.37 14.96 -11.51
N LEU A 166 -4.20 14.10 -12.50
CA LEU A 166 -4.87 12.82 -12.65
C LEU A 166 -3.80 11.75 -12.83
N ASP A 167 -3.93 10.66 -12.09
CA ASP A 167 -3.02 9.52 -12.16
C ASP A 167 -3.82 8.22 -12.22
N TYR A 168 -3.34 7.26 -12.99
CA TYR A 168 -3.83 5.91 -13.08
C TYR A 168 -2.67 4.93 -13.01
N ASP A 169 -2.74 3.96 -12.11
CA ASP A 169 -1.75 2.91 -11.96
C ASP A 169 -2.40 1.53 -11.99
N ILE A 170 -1.75 0.60 -12.66
CA ILE A 170 -2.04 -0.83 -12.60
C ILE A 170 -0.86 -1.52 -11.92
N VAL A 171 -1.15 -2.28 -10.87
CA VAL A 171 -0.20 -3.17 -10.20
C VAL A 171 -0.49 -4.59 -10.63
N LEU A 172 0.46 -5.20 -11.30
CA LEU A 172 0.40 -6.56 -11.82
C LEU A 172 1.30 -7.46 -10.99
N ASN A 173 0.76 -8.50 -10.40
CA ASN A 173 1.53 -9.58 -9.78
C ASN A 173 0.88 -10.94 -10.13
N PRO A 174 1.55 -12.07 -9.88
CA PRO A 174 1.03 -13.41 -10.22
C PRO A 174 -0.34 -13.74 -9.61
N ASP A 175 -0.66 -13.15 -8.45
CA ASP A 175 -1.83 -13.53 -7.66
C ASP A 175 -3.03 -12.61 -7.89
N LYS A 176 -2.76 -11.32 -8.23
CA LYS A 176 -3.81 -10.31 -8.39
C LYS A 176 -3.42 -9.16 -9.31
N THR A 177 -4.43 -8.43 -9.74
CA THR A 177 -4.28 -7.14 -10.44
C THR A 177 -5.02 -6.08 -9.66
N ASP A 178 -4.30 -5.06 -9.21
CA ASP A 178 -4.88 -3.91 -8.54
C ASP A 178 -4.86 -2.69 -9.47
N GLN A 179 -5.87 -1.84 -9.37
CA GLN A 179 -5.96 -0.59 -10.13
C GLN A 179 -6.21 0.57 -9.17
N VAL A 180 -5.46 1.65 -9.37
CA VAL A 180 -5.55 2.85 -8.55
C VAL A 180 -5.79 4.05 -9.45
N VAL A 181 -6.85 4.80 -9.19
CA VAL A 181 -7.12 6.10 -9.80
C VAL A 181 -6.99 7.16 -8.73
N SER A 182 -6.24 8.21 -9.00
CA SER A 182 -6.17 9.36 -8.12
C SER A 182 -6.35 10.66 -8.86
N ALA A 183 -6.96 11.64 -8.19
CA ALA A 183 -7.14 12.99 -8.67
C ALA A 183 -6.77 13.98 -7.57
N ALA A 184 -6.03 15.02 -7.92
CA ALA A 184 -5.70 16.10 -7.01
C ALA A 184 -6.03 17.44 -7.68
N PHE A 185 -6.65 18.34 -6.92
CA PHE A 185 -6.95 19.70 -7.30
C PHE A 185 -6.24 20.65 -6.34
N GLU A 186 -5.48 21.59 -6.89
CA GLU A 186 -4.78 22.62 -6.13
C GLU A 186 -5.27 24.00 -6.57
N TYR A 187 -5.64 24.82 -5.60
CA TYR A 187 -5.97 26.22 -5.83
C TYR A 187 -5.16 27.11 -4.88
N ARG A 188 -4.50 28.12 -5.46
CA ARG A 188 -3.73 29.15 -4.72
C ARG A 188 -4.43 30.48 -4.85
N TRP A 189 -4.77 31.11 -3.74
CA TRP A 189 -5.35 32.46 -3.66
C TRP A 189 -4.27 33.50 -3.45
#